data_2434d4115fc5915badc7f1b3d20cb929
#
_entry.id   2434d4115fc5915badc7f1b3d20cb929
#
_cell.length_a   1.000
_cell.length_b   1.000
_cell.length_c   1.000
_cell.angle_alpha   90.00
_cell.angle_beta   90.00
_cell.angle_gamma   90.00
#
_symmetry.space_group_name_H-M   'P 1'
#
loop_
_entity.id
_entity.type
_entity.pdbx_description
1 polymer ?
#
loop_
_entity_poly.entity_id
_entity_poly.type
_entity_poly.pdbx_seq_one_letter_code
_entity_poly.pdbx_strand_id
1 'polypeptide(L)'
;MTTSRKQETILITGASGTVGGEVVKQLLRDNSDVHIKAAVHSIENIKKVKDENRVESVQIDYNKPETLETALKGVDKLFLMTPETLDAPELVSNLVTEAKKAGIRYIVRLSAMGESSIASVRLHLQGEKVIKESGIPFTILRPNTFMQFFVNFYGPTIKNNNAFYGSVEDAKVSFIDIRDIAAIVVKTLTDDDKHKGKVYTITGPEALSHYQVAEILSNATTKKINYVDIPKEEFQRRKKEIGLNDWWLNLMIEAFYSFREGYHSRVSSTVEEVTGKKPISFSKFAKDYSQAFK
;
A
#
# COMPACT_ATOMS: atom_id res chain seq x y z
N MET A 1 -10.97 -11.54 40.36
CA MET A 1 -9.90 -12.17 39.55
C MET A 1 -9.88 -11.47 38.20
N THR A 2 -8.99 -10.52 38.02
CA THR A 2 -8.75 -9.86 36.73
C THR A 2 -8.04 -10.88 35.82
N THR A 3 -8.77 -11.50 34.90
CA THR A 3 -8.18 -12.30 33.85
C THR A 3 -7.27 -11.36 33.05
N SER A 4 -5.98 -11.53 33.19
CA SER A 4 -4.97 -10.88 32.33
C SER A 4 -5.34 -11.21 30.89
N ARG A 5 -5.83 -10.23 30.13
CA ARG A 5 -6.13 -10.39 28.71
C ARG A 5 -4.80 -10.68 28.03
N LYS A 6 -4.66 -11.84 27.41
CA LYS A 6 -3.44 -12.19 26.67
C LYS A 6 -3.21 -11.09 25.62
N GLN A 7 -2.01 -10.51 25.61
CA GLN A 7 -1.61 -9.53 24.62
C GLN A 7 -1.76 -10.12 23.20
N GLU A 8 -2.47 -9.42 22.33
CA GLU A 8 -2.65 -9.86 20.93
C GLU A 8 -1.35 -9.68 20.13
N THR A 9 -1.02 -10.66 19.31
CA THR A 9 0.13 -10.60 18.40
C THR A 9 -0.35 -10.38 16.97
N ILE A 10 0.17 -9.34 16.32
CA ILE A 10 -0.17 -8.95 14.94
C ILE A 10 1.07 -9.11 14.06
N LEU A 11 0.97 -9.91 12.98
CA LEU A 11 2.03 -10.00 11.98
C LEU A 11 1.77 -8.96 10.88
N ILE A 12 2.79 -8.17 10.57
CA ILE A 12 2.76 -7.16 9.50
C ILE A 12 3.74 -7.58 8.40
N THR A 13 3.22 -8.03 7.25
CA THR A 13 4.07 -8.34 6.09
C THR A 13 4.54 -7.05 5.41
N GLY A 14 5.71 -7.13 4.76
CA GLY A 14 6.30 -5.94 4.10
C GLY A 14 6.69 -4.82 5.07
N ALA A 15 7.01 -5.15 6.32
CA ALA A 15 7.29 -4.19 7.40
C ALA A 15 8.48 -3.26 7.12
N SER A 16 9.42 -3.63 6.25
CA SER A 16 10.53 -2.77 5.81
C SER A 16 10.15 -1.84 4.65
N GLY A 17 8.97 -2.01 4.07
CA GLY A 17 8.48 -1.23 2.94
C GLY A 17 7.69 0.02 3.37
N THR A 18 7.25 0.78 2.35
CA THR A 18 6.58 2.07 2.55
C THR A 18 5.27 1.96 3.34
N VAL A 19 4.38 1.03 2.98
CA VAL A 19 3.09 0.85 3.67
C VAL A 19 3.26 0.09 4.97
N GLY A 20 3.90 -1.10 4.94
CA GLY A 20 4.07 -1.91 6.15
C GLY A 20 4.84 -1.21 7.25
N GLY A 21 5.89 -0.46 6.90
CA GLY A 21 6.65 0.36 7.85
C GLY A 21 5.82 1.47 8.49
N GLU A 22 4.93 2.12 7.72
CA GLU A 22 4.03 3.12 8.28
C GLU A 22 2.94 2.48 9.17
N VAL A 23 2.47 1.27 8.83
CA VAL A 23 1.54 0.50 9.70
C VAL A 23 2.20 0.18 11.04
N VAL A 24 3.43 -0.36 11.04
CA VAL A 24 4.19 -0.64 12.27
C VAL A 24 4.34 0.63 13.11
N LYS A 25 4.75 1.74 12.49
CA LYS A 25 4.93 3.03 13.16
C LYS A 25 3.64 3.56 13.78
N GLN A 26 2.49 3.40 13.13
CA GLN A 26 1.21 3.84 13.66
C GLN A 26 0.68 2.91 14.75
N LEU A 27 0.86 1.58 14.65
CA LEU A 27 0.55 0.62 15.72
C LEU A 27 1.34 0.90 16.99
N LEU A 28 2.61 1.30 16.87
CA LEU A 28 3.43 1.69 18.02
C LEU A 28 2.94 2.97 18.71
N ARG A 29 2.32 3.88 17.97
CA ARG A 29 1.72 5.11 18.49
C ARG A 29 0.29 4.94 19.01
N ASP A 30 -0.36 3.90 18.55
CA ASP A 30 -1.68 3.53 19.06
C ASP A 30 -1.55 3.01 20.49
N ASN A 31 -2.52 3.36 21.34
CA ASN A 31 -2.54 2.94 22.74
C ASN A 31 -2.96 1.47 22.90
N SER A 32 -3.14 0.72 21.80
CA SER A 32 -3.44 -0.71 21.86
C SER A 32 -2.27 -1.49 22.44
N ASP A 33 -2.55 -2.40 23.38
CA ASP A 33 -1.56 -3.32 23.95
C ASP A 33 -1.39 -4.53 23.02
N VAL A 34 -0.68 -4.32 21.87
CA VAL A 34 -0.39 -5.37 20.90
C VAL A 34 1.10 -5.63 20.77
N HIS A 35 1.46 -6.89 20.57
CA HIS A 35 2.80 -7.30 20.14
C HIS A 35 2.84 -7.36 18.61
N ILE A 36 3.89 -6.78 18.00
CA ILE A 36 4.03 -6.67 16.55
C ILE A 36 5.13 -7.62 16.08
N LYS A 37 4.78 -8.55 15.19
CA LYS A 37 5.77 -9.27 14.37
C LYS A 37 5.96 -8.57 13.04
N ALA A 38 7.10 -7.91 12.89
CA ALA A 38 7.47 -7.18 11.67
C ALA A 38 8.14 -8.15 10.68
N ALA A 39 7.37 -8.63 9.69
CA ALA A 39 7.85 -9.60 8.72
C ALA A 39 8.58 -8.92 7.57
N VAL A 40 9.82 -9.35 7.32
CA VAL A 40 10.72 -8.83 6.29
C VAL A 40 11.32 -9.97 5.47
N HIS A 41 11.61 -9.72 4.18
CA HIS A 41 12.17 -10.74 3.31
C HIS A 41 13.64 -11.07 3.67
N SER A 42 14.44 -10.07 4.03
CA SER A 42 15.86 -10.25 4.36
C SER A 42 16.17 -9.76 5.77
N ILE A 43 17.04 -10.50 6.48
CA ILE A 43 17.50 -10.17 7.83
C ILE A 43 18.20 -8.79 7.89
N GLU A 44 18.84 -8.36 6.82
CA GLU A 44 19.46 -7.03 6.73
C GLU A 44 18.44 -5.90 6.86
N ASN A 45 17.20 -6.14 6.43
CA ASN A 45 16.10 -5.18 6.55
C ASN A 45 15.49 -5.11 7.97
N ILE A 46 15.80 -6.08 8.84
CA ILE A 46 15.38 -6.11 10.25
C ILE A 46 15.89 -4.86 10.99
N LYS A 47 17.11 -4.42 10.69
CA LYS A 47 17.74 -3.25 11.34
C LYS A 47 17.00 -1.93 11.11
N LYS A 48 16.04 -1.90 10.17
CA LYS A 48 15.23 -0.70 9.86
C LYS A 48 14.00 -0.55 10.75
N VAL A 49 13.60 -1.63 11.43
CA VAL A 49 12.44 -1.62 12.33
C VAL A 49 12.95 -1.57 13.76
N LYS A 50 12.98 -0.37 14.35
CA LYS A 50 13.45 -0.16 15.72
C LYS A 50 12.25 0.09 16.62
N ASP A 51 11.92 -0.87 17.44
CA ASP A 51 11.40 -0.68 18.82
C ASP A 51 11.53 -2.01 19.56
N GLU A 52 12.29 -1.98 20.66
CA GLU A 52 12.86 -3.18 21.25
C GLU A 52 11.88 -3.96 22.14
N ASN A 53 10.78 -3.33 22.59
CA ASN A 53 9.89 -3.95 23.58
C ASN A 53 8.58 -4.51 23.01
N ARG A 54 8.07 -3.95 21.91
CA ARG A 54 6.78 -4.30 21.30
C ARG A 54 6.90 -4.86 19.89
N VAL A 55 8.11 -4.88 19.28
CA VAL A 55 8.34 -5.30 17.91
C VAL A 55 9.36 -6.41 17.84
N GLU A 56 8.94 -7.58 17.40
CA GLU A 56 9.77 -8.70 17.01
C GLU A 56 9.93 -8.72 15.49
N SER A 57 11.16 -8.70 14.99
CA SER A 57 11.40 -8.84 13.55
C SER A 57 11.52 -10.31 13.17
N VAL A 58 10.77 -10.74 12.16
CA VAL A 58 10.78 -12.12 11.66
C VAL A 58 11.07 -12.16 10.16
N GLN A 59 11.79 -13.17 9.73
CA GLN A 59 12.00 -13.39 8.30
C GLN A 59 10.80 -14.11 7.70
N ILE A 60 10.40 -13.68 6.47
CA ILE A 60 9.35 -14.33 5.70
C ILE A 60 9.76 -14.44 4.23
N ASP A 61 9.64 -15.65 3.69
CA ASP A 61 9.76 -15.94 2.27
C ASP A 61 8.51 -16.72 1.85
N TYR A 62 7.67 -16.13 1.02
CA TYR A 62 6.40 -16.72 0.62
C TYR A 62 6.51 -18.06 -0.12
N ASN A 63 7.70 -18.36 -0.67
CA ASN A 63 7.99 -19.60 -1.37
C ASN A 63 8.62 -20.69 -0.45
N LYS A 64 8.80 -20.36 0.84
CA LYS A 64 9.38 -21.26 1.85
C LYS A 64 8.43 -21.48 3.01
N PRO A 65 7.62 -22.56 2.99
CA PRO A 65 6.61 -22.84 4.01
C PRO A 65 7.16 -22.82 5.44
N GLU A 66 8.38 -23.27 5.66
CA GLU A 66 9.03 -23.29 6.98
C GLU A 66 9.24 -21.89 7.57
N THR A 67 9.46 -20.88 6.71
CA THR A 67 9.58 -19.48 7.17
C THR A 67 8.22 -18.91 7.51
N LEU A 68 7.16 -19.30 6.76
CA LEU A 68 5.78 -18.88 7.02
C LEU A 68 5.29 -19.46 8.35
N GLU A 69 5.49 -20.77 8.58
CA GLU A 69 5.14 -21.45 9.82
C GLU A 69 5.79 -20.77 11.03
N THR A 70 7.10 -20.51 10.94
CA THR A 70 7.86 -19.84 12.00
C THR A 70 7.33 -18.43 12.29
N ALA A 71 7.11 -17.65 11.25
CA ALA A 71 6.63 -16.26 11.38
C ALA A 71 5.22 -16.20 11.97
N LEU A 72 4.33 -17.13 11.59
CA LEU A 72 2.93 -17.16 12.03
C LEU A 72 2.72 -17.78 13.40
N LYS A 73 3.72 -18.42 14.00
CA LYS A 73 3.61 -19.03 15.32
C LYS A 73 3.22 -18.03 16.39
N GLY A 74 2.06 -18.27 17.04
CA GLY A 74 1.54 -17.41 18.11
C GLY A 74 0.95 -16.09 17.64
N VAL A 75 0.75 -15.89 16.34
CA VAL A 75 0.10 -14.71 15.76
C VAL A 75 -1.42 -14.87 15.84
N ASP A 76 -2.10 -13.80 16.21
CA ASP A 76 -3.56 -13.73 16.26
C ASP A 76 -4.17 -13.12 15.00
N LYS A 77 -3.55 -12.07 14.45
CA LYS A 77 -4.04 -11.29 13.30
C LYS A 77 -2.92 -11.03 12.30
N LEU A 78 -3.28 -10.91 11.03
CA LEU A 78 -2.34 -10.75 9.93
C LEU A 78 -2.69 -9.53 9.07
N PHE A 79 -1.74 -8.60 8.88
CA PHE A 79 -1.76 -7.68 7.77
C PHE A 79 -0.99 -8.29 6.59
N LEU A 80 -1.71 -8.55 5.49
CA LEU A 80 -1.20 -9.27 4.33
C LEU A 80 -1.05 -8.34 3.14
N MET A 81 0.17 -8.16 2.68
CA MET A 81 0.53 -7.61 1.37
C MET A 81 1.61 -8.48 0.73
N THR A 82 1.60 -8.59 -0.58
CA THR A 82 2.56 -9.36 -1.38
C THR A 82 3.34 -8.44 -2.31
N PRO A 83 4.51 -8.86 -2.82
CA PRO A 83 5.15 -8.19 -3.95
C PRO A 83 4.22 -8.12 -5.17
N GLU A 84 4.42 -7.10 -6.01
CA GLU A 84 3.72 -6.94 -7.29
C GLU A 84 4.40 -7.80 -8.36
N THR A 85 4.05 -9.08 -8.38
CA THR A 85 4.63 -10.10 -9.28
C THR A 85 3.53 -10.96 -9.88
N LEU A 86 3.82 -11.67 -10.96
CA LEU A 86 2.84 -12.54 -11.65
C LEU A 86 2.34 -13.68 -10.76
N ASP A 87 3.18 -14.16 -9.86
CA ASP A 87 2.89 -15.21 -8.90
C ASP A 87 2.22 -14.71 -7.61
N ALA A 88 1.90 -13.40 -7.52
CA ALA A 88 1.28 -12.82 -6.32
C ALA A 88 0.06 -13.60 -5.79
N PRO A 89 -0.86 -14.14 -6.60
CA PRO A 89 -1.96 -14.98 -6.11
C PRO A 89 -1.50 -16.27 -5.43
N GLU A 90 -0.42 -16.90 -5.93
CA GLU A 90 0.20 -18.09 -5.34
C GLU A 90 0.84 -17.74 -3.99
N LEU A 91 1.57 -16.62 -3.92
CA LEU A 91 2.16 -16.13 -2.67
C LEU A 91 1.08 -15.87 -1.60
N VAL A 92 -0.08 -15.32 -1.99
CA VAL A 92 -1.23 -15.19 -1.09
C VAL A 92 -1.73 -16.56 -0.64
N SER A 93 -1.85 -17.53 -1.56
CA SER A 93 -2.33 -18.88 -1.25
C SER A 93 -1.42 -19.60 -0.26
N ASN A 94 -0.11 -19.50 -0.46
CA ASN A 94 0.89 -20.10 0.44
C ASN A 94 0.75 -19.52 1.87
N LEU A 95 0.73 -18.19 1.99
CA LEU A 95 0.61 -17.56 3.30
C LEU A 95 -0.74 -17.84 3.97
N VAL A 96 -1.85 -17.81 3.23
CA VAL A 96 -3.19 -18.10 3.78
C VAL A 96 -3.32 -19.56 4.23
N THR A 97 -2.69 -20.50 3.51
CA THR A 97 -2.65 -21.90 3.91
C THR A 97 -1.95 -22.09 5.25
N GLU A 98 -0.79 -21.47 5.43
CA GLU A 98 -0.06 -21.53 6.70
C GLU A 98 -0.77 -20.72 7.80
N ALA A 99 -1.38 -19.60 7.47
CA ALA A 99 -2.19 -18.82 8.41
C ALA A 99 -3.37 -19.62 8.97
N LYS A 100 -4.03 -20.44 8.13
CA LYS A 100 -5.10 -21.35 8.57
C LYS A 100 -4.60 -22.42 9.53
N LYS A 101 -3.44 -23.05 9.23
CA LYS A 101 -2.80 -24.03 10.13
C LYS A 101 -2.40 -23.40 11.46
N ALA A 102 -1.89 -22.18 11.44
CA ALA A 102 -1.48 -21.45 12.64
C ALA A 102 -2.66 -20.93 13.50
N GLY A 103 -3.91 -21.02 13.01
CA GLY A 103 -5.10 -20.55 13.70
C GLY A 103 -5.27 -19.03 13.70
N ILE A 104 -4.81 -18.35 12.65
CA ILE A 104 -5.02 -16.89 12.49
C ILE A 104 -6.53 -16.60 12.49
N ARG A 105 -6.93 -15.63 13.30
CA ARG A 105 -8.34 -15.31 13.54
C ARG A 105 -8.86 -14.18 12.63
N TYR A 106 -7.96 -13.41 12.00
CA TYR A 106 -8.36 -12.27 11.18
C TYR A 106 -7.25 -11.85 10.21
N ILE A 107 -7.62 -11.55 8.97
CA ILE A 107 -6.71 -11.08 7.91
C ILE A 107 -7.18 -9.72 7.41
N VAL A 108 -6.28 -8.73 7.41
CA VAL A 108 -6.45 -7.48 6.68
C VAL A 108 -5.56 -7.53 5.43
N ARG A 109 -6.18 -7.53 4.24
CA ARG A 109 -5.47 -7.62 2.96
C ARG A 109 -5.34 -6.25 2.31
N LEU A 110 -4.12 -5.85 1.95
CA LEU A 110 -3.90 -4.76 1.01
C LEU A 110 -4.04 -5.31 -0.42
N SER A 111 -5.06 -4.86 -1.12
CA SER A 111 -5.37 -5.16 -2.52
C SER A 111 -5.18 -3.89 -3.36
N ALA A 112 -5.84 -3.76 -4.50
CA ALA A 112 -5.82 -2.57 -5.33
C ALA A 112 -7.22 -2.21 -5.85
N MET A 113 -7.46 -0.91 -6.04
CA MET A 113 -8.62 -0.39 -6.75
C MET A 113 -8.40 -0.53 -8.26
N GLY A 114 -9.45 -0.81 -9.01
CA GLY A 114 -9.43 -0.85 -10.48
C GLY A 114 -10.40 -1.89 -11.05
N GLU A 115 -10.40 -1.97 -12.36
CA GLU A 115 -11.26 -2.86 -13.14
C GLU A 115 -10.55 -4.19 -13.45
N SER A 116 -11.32 -5.28 -13.49
CA SER A 116 -10.79 -6.62 -13.75
C SER A 116 -10.20 -6.80 -15.16
N SER A 117 -10.43 -5.88 -16.08
CA SER A 117 -9.77 -5.82 -17.40
C SER A 117 -8.27 -5.55 -17.29
N ILE A 118 -7.82 -4.89 -16.22
CA ILE A 118 -6.43 -4.56 -15.95
C ILE A 118 -5.71 -5.78 -15.36
N ALA A 119 -4.57 -6.18 -15.94
CA ALA A 119 -3.88 -7.43 -15.56
C ALA A 119 -3.43 -7.43 -14.08
N SER A 120 -2.83 -6.35 -13.61
CA SER A 120 -2.41 -6.22 -12.20
C SER A 120 -3.60 -6.32 -11.23
N VAL A 121 -4.71 -5.67 -11.56
CA VAL A 121 -5.95 -5.75 -10.75
C VAL A 121 -6.49 -7.18 -10.71
N ARG A 122 -6.43 -7.94 -11.82
CA ARG A 122 -6.82 -9.36 -11.83
C ARG A 122 -6.01 -10.20 -10.84
N LEU A 123 -4.70 -9.98 -10.73
CA LEU A 123 -3.86 -10.68 -9.76
C LEU A 123 -4.31 -10.36 -8.32
N HIS A 124 -4.62 -9.11 -8.02
CA HIS A 124 -5.18 -8.74 -6.71
C HIS A 124 -6.52 -9.43 -6.44
N LEU A 125 -7.44 -9.44 -7.42
CA LEU A 125 -8.75 -10.08 -7.28
C LEU A 125 -8.65 -11.60 -7.09
N GLN A 126 -7.68 -12.27 -7.73
CA GLN A 126 -7.40 -13.69 -7.50
C GLN A 126 -6.92 -13.92 -6.05
N GLY A 127 -6.01 -13.09 -5.53
CA GLY A 127 -5.61 -13.15 -4.13
C GLY A 127 -6.74 -12.86 -3.15
N GLU A 128 -7.66 -11.93 -3.47
CA GLU A 128 -8.87 -11.70 -2.67
C GLU A 128 -9.79 -12.93 -2.63
N LYS A 129 -9.93 -13.64 -3.77
CA LYS A 129 -10.72 -14.88 -3.84
C LYS A 129 -10.17 -15.93 -2.89
N VAL A 130 -8.85 -16.15 -2.87
CA VAL A 130 -8.18 -17.08 -1.94
C VAL A 130 -8.54 -16.76 -0.49
N ILE A 131 -8.48 -15.48 -0.10
CA ILE A 131 -8.80 -15.07 1.27
C ILE A 131 -10.28 -15.29 1.59
N LYS A 132 -11.19 -14.91 0.69
CA LYS A 132 -12.65 -15.08 0.88
C LYS A 132 -13.03 -16.55 1.04
N GLU A 133 -12.34 -17.46 0.33
CA GLU A 133 -12.59 -18.90 0.35
C GLU A 133 -11.85 -19.61 1.52
N SER A 134 -10.94 -18.95 2.21
CA SER A 134 -10.17 -19.55 3.31
C SER A 134 -10.99 -19.93 4.53
N GLY A 135 -12.11 -19.24 4.74
CA GLY A 135 -12.92 -19.32 5.96
C GLY A 135 -12.39 -18.47 7.12
N ILE A 136 -11.23 -17.81 6.99
CA ILE A 136 -10.72 -16.88 7.98
C ILE A 136 -11.45 -15.54 7.83
N PRO A 137 -11.98 -14.92 8.91
CA PRO A 137 -12.53 -13.59 8.87
C PRO A 137 -11.53 -12.57 8.29
N PHE A 138 -12.01 -11.66 7.43
CA PHE A 138 -11.13 -10.77 6.69
C PHE A 138 -11.69 -9.36 6.54
N THR A 139 -10.79 -8.42 6.22
CA THR A 139 -11.10 -7.13 5.58
C THR A 139 -10.18 -6.95 4.37
N ILE A 140 -10.72 -6.48 3.27
CA ILE A 140 -9.97 -6.17 2.05
C ILE A 140 -9.95 -4.67 1.84
N LEU A 141 -8.76 -4.13 1.64
CA LEU A 141 -8.50 -2.72 1.40
C LEU A 141 -8.06 -2.54 -0.06
N ARG A 142 -8.82 -1.80 -0.85
CA ARG A 142 -8.54 -1.47 -2.25
C ARG A 142 -8.16 0.00 -2.38
N PRO A 143 -6.90 0.37 -2.11
CA PRO A 143 -6.46 1.74 -2.27
C PRO A 143 -6.34 2.12 -3.74
N ASN A 144 -6.50 3.41 -4.00
CA ASN A 144 -6.11 4.04 -5.25
C ASN A 144 -4.59 4.32 -5.26
N THR A 145 -4.08 4.92 -6.33
CA THR A 145 -2.66 5.23 -6.55
C THR A 145 -2.09 6.08 -5.41
N PHE A 146 -0.92 5.69 -4.90
CA PHE A 146 -0.31 6.34 -3.74
C PHE A 146 0.34 7.69 -4.09
N MET A 147 0.14 8.71 -3.26
CA MET A 147 0.84 9.99 -3.37
C MET A 147 2.36 9.81 -3.31
N GLN A 148 2.86 8.84 -2.55
CA GLN A 148 4.28 8.54 -2.42
C GLN A 148 4.95 8.13 -3.73
N PHE A 149 4.16 7.75 -4.75
CA PHE A 149 4.67 7.52 -6.09
C PHE A 149 5.37 8.77 -6.67
N PHE A 150 4.87 9.97 -6.34
CA PHE A 150 5.51 11.22 -6.74
C PHE A 150 6.89 11.42 -6.10
N VAL A 151 7.09 10.98 -4.86
CA VAL A 151 8.40 11.03 -4.19
C VAL A 151 9.34 9.95 -4.75
N ASN A 152 8.87 8.71 -4.79
CA ASN A 152 9.73 7.55 -5.03
C ASN A 152 10.08 7.37 -6.52
N PHE A 153 9.16 7.71 -7.42
CA PHE A 153 9.32 7.47 -8.85
C PHE A 153 9.58 8.75 -9.65
N TYR A 154 8.77 9.80 -9.44
CA TYR A 154 8.94 11.08 -10.15
C TYR A 154 9.92 12.02 -9.45
N GLY A 155 10.19 11.84 -8.15
CA GLY A 155 11.05 12.72 -7.35
C GLY A 155 12.39 13.04 -8.00
N PRO A 156 13.17 12.05 -8.49
CA PRO A 156 14.44 12.32 -9.14
C PRO A 156 14.33 13.23 -10.37
N THR A 157 13.33 13.04 -11.23
CA THR A 157 13.13 13.88 -12.42
C THR A 157 12.59 15.25 -12.06
N ILE A 158 11.72 15.35 -11.07
CA ILE A 158 11.23 16.63 -10.53
C ILE A 158 12.39 17.44 -9.98
N LYS A 159 13.24 16.82 -9.16
CA LYS A 159 14.41 17.48 -8.53
C LYS A 159 15.41 17.98 -9.56
N ASN A 160 15.74 17.18 -10.58
CA ASN A 160 16.80 17.47 -11.53
C ASN A 160 16.33 18.35 -12.70
N ASN A 161 15.06 18.18 -13.14
CA ASN A 161 14.57 18.79 -14.39
C ASN A 161 13.39 19.75 -14.15
N ASN A 162 12.93 19.90 -12.90
CA ASN A 162 11.69 20.60 -12.56
C ASN A 162 10.48 20.11 -13.39
N ALA A 163 10.46 18.82 -13.74
CA ALA A 163 9.42 18.21 -14.55
C ALA A 163 9.25 16.72 -14.23
N PHE A 164 8.06 16.21 -14.51
CA PHE A 164 7.80 14.79 -14.57
C PHE A 164 6.97 14.44 -15.79
N TYR A 165 7.07 13.18 -16.22
CA TYR A 165 6.59 12.73 -17.52
C TYR A 165 5.62 11.56 -17.35
N GLY A 166 4.54 11.56 -18.11
CA GLY A 166 3.56 10.48 -18.18
C GLY A 166 2.85 10.45 -19.52
N SER A 167 1.92 9.52 -19.67
CA SER A 167 1.07 9.38 -20.85
C SER A 167 -0.38 9.21 -20.40
N VAL A 168 -0.90 10.22 -19.71
CA VAL A 168 -2.22 10.16 -19.02
C VAL A 168 -3.16 11.27 -19.45
N GLU A 169 -2.69 12.19 -20.31
CA GLU A 169 -3.47 13.33 -20.78
C GLU A 169 -3.99 14.18 -19.58
N ASP A 170 -5.28 14.51 -19.56
CA ASP A 170 -5.94 15.23 -18.44
C ASP A 170 -6.71 14.31 -17.48
N ALA A 171 -6.39 13.00 -17.51
CA ALA A 171 -7.04 12.04 -16.65
C ALA A 171 -6.87 12.39 -15.16
N LYS A 172 -7.95 12.23 -14.40
CA LYS A 172 -7.97 12.53 -12.96
C LYS A 172 -7.86 11.28 -12.12
N VAL A 173 -7.06 11.36 -11.07
CA VAL A 173 -6.81 10.27 -10.12
C VAL A 173 -7.00 10.78 -8.70
N SER A 174 -7.76 10.06 -7.88
CA SER A 174 -7.93 10.37 -6.46
C SER A 174 -6.81 9.73 -5.64
N PHE A 175 -5.61 10.32 -5.73
CA PHE A 175 -4.41 9.84 -5.05
C PHE A 175 -4.59 9.75 -3.55
N ILE A 176 -4.09 8.68 -2.92
CA ILE A 176 -4.18 8.41 -1.49
C ILE A 176 -2.81 8.48 -0.82
N ASP A 177 -2.74 9.11 0.35
CA ASP A 177 -1.54 9.07 1.18
C ASP A 177 -1.45 7.72 1.92
N ILE A 178 -0.28 7.09 1.95
CA ILE A 178 -0.06 5.84 2.68
C ILE A 178 -0.34 5.95 4.17
N ARG A 179 -0.24 7.16 4.75
CA ARG A 179 -0.55 7.40 6.16
C ARG A 179 -2.02 7.16 6.46
N ASP A 180 -2.92 7.47 5.51
CA ASP A 180 -4.35 7.20 5.63
C ASP A 180 -4.65 5.72 5.45
N ILE A 181 -3.94 5.05 4.52
CA ILE A 181 -4.03 3.59 4.36
C ILE A 181 -3.61 2.90 5.66
N ALA A 182 -2.46 3.29 6.23
CA ALA A 182 -1.97 2.73 7.48
C ALA A 182 -2.94 2.98 8.65
N ALA A 183 -3.57 4.16 8.72
CA ALA A 183 -4.57 4.46 9.73
C ALA A 183 -5.80 3.53 9.63
N ILE A 184 -6.27 3.24 8.41
CA ILE A 184 -7.34 2.27 8.19
C ILE A 184 -6.89 0.86 8.59
N VAL A 185 -5.67 0.44 8.22
CA VAL A 185 -5.12 -0.87 8.62
C VAL A 185 -5.09 -1.01 10.13
N VAL A 186 -4.59 -0.01 10.84
CA VAL A 186 -4.55 0.00 12.31
C VAL A 186 -5.96 -0.13 12.88
N LYS A 187 -6.91 0.69 12.41
CA LYS A 187 -8.31 0.61 12.87
C LYS A 187 -8.94 -0.75 12.62
N THR A 188 -8.74 -1.32 11.42
CA THR A 188 -9.30 -2.64 11.08
C THR A 188 -8.66 -3.77 11.88
N LEU A 189 -7.40 -3.65 12.30
CA LEU A 189 -6.71 -4.65 13.14
C LEU A 189 -7.09 -4.52 14.62
N THR A 190 -7.37 -3.31 15.11
CA THR A 190 -7.66 -3.06 16.54
C THR A 190 -9.16 -3.07 16.89
N ASP A 191 -10.06 -2.89 15.91
CA ASP A 191 -11.53 -2.91 16.07
C ASP A 191 -12.17 -3.84 15.02
N ASP A 192 -11.65 -5.07 14.92
CA ASP A 192 -11.94 -6.01 13.85
C ASP A 192 -13.42 -6.41 13.75
N ASP A 193 -14.16 -6.47 14.85
CA ASP A 193 -15.58 -6.86 14.83
C ASP A 193 -16.45 -5.98 13.94
N LYS A 194 -16.10 -4.69 13.79
CA LYS A 194 -16.81 -3.77 12.91
C LYS A 194 -16.47 -3.92 11.44
N HIS A 195 -15.32 -4.54 11.13
CA HIS A 195 -14.72 -4.53 9.80
C HIS A 195 -14.72 -5.90 9.11
N LYS A 196 -15.04 -6.99 9.83
CA LYS A 196 -15.10 -8.35 9.29
C LYS A 196 -16.02 -8.44 8.06
N GLY A 197 -15.52 -9.07 6.99
CA GLY A 197 -16.24 -9.27 5.73
C GLY A 197 -16.33 -8.01 4.85
N LYS A 198 -15.75 -6.89 5.24
CA LYS A 198 -15.81 -5.63 4.48
C LYS A 198 -14.75 -5.58 3.39
N VAL A 199 -15.11 -4.91 2.30
CA VAL A 199 -14.21 -4.52 1.20
C VAL A 199 -14.28 -3.00 1.09
N TYR A 200 -13.18 -2.32 1.34
CA TYR A 200 -13.10 -0.86 1.35
C TYR A 200 -12.34 -0.34 0.14
N THR A 201 -12.95 0.56 -0.63
CA THR A 201 -12.25 1.38 -1.61
C THR A 201 -11.70 2.61 -0.91
N ILE A 202 -10.39 2.84 -1.00
CA ILE A 202 -9.69 3.90 -0.25
C ILE A 202 -9.11 4.90 -1.24
N THR A 203 -9.53 6.17 -1.13
CA THR A 203 -9.08 7.26 -1.99
C THR A 203 -8.70 8.48 -1.19
N GLY A 204 -7.91 9.37 -1.80
CA GLY A 204 -7.75 10.74 -1.27
C GLY A 204 -9.04 11.54 -1.38
N PRO A 205 -9.03 12.80 -0.90
CA PRO A 205 -10.23 13.63 -0.80
C PRO A 205 -10.66 14.26 -2.13
N GLU A 206 -9.83 14.17 -3.17
CA GLU A 206 -10.00 14.89 -4.43
C GLU A 206 -9.41 14.10 -5.60
N ALA A 207 -10.01 14.23 -6.78
CA ALA A 207 -9.48 13.68 -8.02
C ALA A 207 -8.73 14.76 -8.80
N LEU A 208 -7.42 14.57 -8.99
CA LEU A 208 -6.50 15.56 -9.58
C LEU A 208 -5.91 15.04 -10.89
N SER A 209 -5.81 15.91 -11.90
CA SER A 209 -4.96 15.64 -13.05
C SER A 209 -3.48 15.83 -12.71
N HIS A 210 -2.59 15.24 -13.51
CA HIS A 210 -1.15 15.42 -13.34
C HIS A 210 -0.71 16.89 -13.51
N TYR A 211 -1.45 17.69 -14.30
CA TYR A 211 -1.24 19.14 -14.41
C TYR A 211 -1.54 19.86 -13.10
N GLN A 212 -2.67 19.52 -12.46
CA GLN A 212 -3.03 20.07 -11.14
C GLN A 212 -2.02 19.65 -10.05
N VAL A 213 -1.54 18.40 -10.11
CA VAL A 213 -0.47 17.95 -9.24
C VAL A 213 0.81 18.77 -9.43
N ALA A 214 1.21 19.06 -10.67
CA ALA A 214 2.38 19.88 -10.96
C ALA A 214 2.24 21.30 -10.38
N GLU A 215 1.05 21.89 -10.45
CA GLU A 215 0.76 23.19 -9.84
C GLU A 215 0.88 23.15 -8.31
N ILE A 216 0.30 22.12 -7.67
CA ILE A 216 0.37 21.96 -6.21
C ILE A 216 1.83 21.76 -5.76
N LEU A 217 2.61 20.95 -6.47
CA LEU A 217 4.04 20.74 -6.19
C LEU A 217 4.84 22.04 -6.39
N SER A 218 4.53 22.84 -7.42
CA SER A 218 5.15 24.14 -7.66
C SER A 218 4.93 25.07 -6.48
N ASN A 219 3.69 25.16 -5.99
CA ASN A 219 3.34 25.99 -4.85
C ASN A 219 4.04 25.54 -3.55
N ALA A 220 4.20 24.22 -3.35
CA ALA A 220 4.85 23.67 -2.15
C ALA A 220 6.38 23.84 -2.16
N THR A 221 7.00 23.91 -3.34
CA THR A 221 8.46 23.95 -3.49
C THR A 221 9.02 25.33 -3.82
N THR A 222 8.15 26.29 -4.21
CA THR A 222 8.52 27.62 -4.76
C THR A 222 9.31 27.54 -6.06
N LYS A 223 9.26 26.39 -6.76
CA LYS A 223 9.87 26.16 -8.09
C LYS A 223 8.76 25.87 -9.08
N LYS A 224 8.89 26.32 -10.33
CA LYS A 224 7.94 25.93 -11.39
C LYS A 224 8.21 24.50 -11.78
N ILE A 225 7.30 23.57 -11.38
CA ILE A 225 7.33 22.17 -11.75
C ILE A 225 6.28 21.95 -12.85
N ASN A 226 6.64 21.23 -13.91
CA ASN A 226 5.77 20.97 -15.04
C ASN A 226 5.46 19.47 -15.15
N TYR A 227 4.21 19.14 -15.47
CA TYR A 227 3.86 17.85 -16.04
C TYR A 227 3.99 17.95 -17.56
N VAL A 228 4.63 16.96 -18.17
CA VAL A 228 4.77 16.86 -19.61
C VAL A 228 4.11 15.56 -20.06
N ASP A 229 2.98 15.67 -20.73
CA ASP A 229 2.35 14.52 -21.36
C ASP A 229 3.13 14.16 -22.61
N ILE A 230 3.51 12.88 -22.70
CA ILE A 230 4.31 12.35 -23.81
C ILE A 230 3.64 11.09 -24.37
N PRO A 231 3.86 10.77 -25.68
CA PRO A 231 3.37 9.52 -26.25
C PRO A 231 3.87 8.31 -25.46
N LYS A 232 3.04 7.26 -25.42
CA LYS A 232 3.34 6.00 -24.70
C LYS A 232 4.71 5.44 -25.09
N GLU A 233 5.03 5.43 -26.38
CA GLU A 233 6.28 4.89 -26.91
C GLU A 233 7.50 5.68 -26.42
N GLU A 234 7.37 6.99 -26.35
CA GLU A 234 8.42 7.87 -25.81
C GLU A 234 8.59 7.65 -24.29
N PHE A 235 7.49 7.48 -23.54
CA PHE A 235 7.56 7.13 -22.12
C PHE A 235 8.28 5.79 -21.91
N GLN A 236 7.93 4.77 -22.71
CA GLN A 236 8.57 3.45 -22.66
C GLN A 236 10.06 3.53 -22.94
N ARG A 237 10.45 4.25 -23.99
CA ARG A 237 11.86 4.46 -24.36
C ARG A 237 12.65 5.08 -23.21
N ARG A 238 12.17 6.20 -22.66
CA ARG A 238 12.84 6.90 -21.53
C ARG A 238 13.00 6.03 -20.30
N LYS A 239 12.00 5.20 -19.99
CA LYS A 239 12.04 4.35 -18.81
C LYS A 239 12.96 3.13 -18.98
N LYS A 240 13.06 2.58 -20.19
CA LYS A 240 14.05 1.55 -20.51
C LYS A 240 15.48 2.06 -20.42
N GLU A 241 15.74 3.27 -20.88
CA GLU A 241 17.07 3.91 -20.82
C GLU A 241 17.60 4.05 -19.39
N ILE A 242 16.72 4.20 -18.39
CA ILE A 242 17.10 4.25 -16.97
C ILE A 242 17.00 2.89 -16.28
N GLY A 243 16.85 1.79 -17.04
CA GLY A 243 16.88 0.41 -16.52
C GLY A 243 15.58 -0.08 -15.88
N LEU A 244 14.43 0.57 -16.13
CA LEU A 244 13.16 0.02 -15.67
C LEU A 244 12.85 -1.26 -16.43
N ASN A 245 12.61 -2.36 -15.70
CA ASN A 245 12.29 -3.64 -16.32
C ASN A 245 10.90 -3.64 -17.00
N ASP A 246 10.71 -4.55 -17.95
CA ASP A 246 9.50 -4.60 -18.76
C ASP A 246 8.23 -4.90 -17.94
N TRP A 247 8.32 -5.64 -16.84
CA TRP A 247 7.19 -5.90 -15.96
C TRP A 247 6.64 -4.61 -15.35
N TRP A 248 7.49 -3.82 -14.69
CA TRP A 248 7.10 -2.55 -14.11
C TRP A 248 6.62 -1.54 -15.16
N LEU A 249 7.27 -1.53 -16.32
CA LEU A 249 6.88 -0.67 -17.42
C LEU A 249 5.47 -1.00 -17.92
N ASN A 250 5.14 -2.28 -18.09
CA ASN A 250 3.81 -2.71 -18.50
C ASN A 250 2.75 -2.36 -17.45
N LEU A 251 3.03 -2.57 -16.16
CA LEU A 251 2.13 -2.13 -15.07
C LEU A 251 1.83 -0.64 -15.14
N MET A 252 2.83 0.19 -15.38
CA MET A 252 2.64 1.64 -15.50
C MET A 252 1.79 2.01 -16.73
N ILE A 253 2.00 1.37 -17.86
CA ILE A 253 1.22 1.61 -19.07
C ILE A 253 -0.24 1.18 -18.87
N GLU A 254 -0.48 0.05 -18.22
CA GLU A 254 -1.83 -0.37 -17.85
C GLU A 254 -2.49 0.63 -16.90
N ALA A 255 -1.75 1.13 -15.91
CA ALA A 255 -2.25 2.15 -15.00
C ALA A 255 -2.61 3.44 -15.75
N PHE A 256 -1.77 3.91 -16.68
CA PHE A 256 -2.05 5.09 -17.50
C PHE A 256 -3.31 4.91 -18.34
N TYR A 257 -3.47 3.74 -18.96
CA TYR A 257 -4.68 3.40 -19.67
C TYR A 257 -5.90 3.50 -18.74
N SER A 258 -5.85 2.87 -17.56
CA SER A 258 -6.97 2.87 -16.60
C SER A 258 -7.29 4.26 -16.06
N PHE A 259 -6.30 5.16 -15.98
CA PHE A 259 -6.51 6.56 -15.60
C PHE A 259 -7.31 7.29 -16.68
N ARG A 260 -6.94 7.12 -17.98
CA ARG A 260 -7.66 7.73 -19.10
C ARG A 260 -9.11 7.24 -19.22
N GLU A 261 -9.36 5.95 -18.91
CA GLU A 261 -10.71 5.40 -18.83
C GLU A 261 -11.52 5.91 -17.62
N GLY A 262 -10.91 6.72 -16.74
CA GLY A 262 -11.57 7.33 -15.59
C GLY A 262 -11.80 6.40 -14.39
N TYR A 263 -11.29 5.18 -14.40
CA TYR A 263 -11.52 4.20 -13.32
C TYR A 263 -10.96 4.66 -11.97
N HIS A 264 -10.00 5.57 -11.98
CA HIS A 264 -9.31 6.07 -10.79
C HIS A 264 -9.78 7.46 -10.31
N SER A 265 -10.81 8.05 -10.95
CA SER A 265 -11.31 9.38 -10.59
C SER A 265 -12.30 9.40 -9.43
N ARG A 266 -12.88 8.23 -9.07
CA ARG A 266 -13.85 8.13 -7.97
C ARG A 266 -13.22 8.53 -6.64
N VAL A 267 -13.96 9.30 -5.84
CA VAL A 267 -13.63 9.65 -4.44
C VAL A 267 -14.55 8.89 -3.50
N SER A 268 -14.00 8.33 -2.43
CA SER A 268 -14.73 7.61 -1.37
C SER A 268 -14.60 8.33 -0.03
N SER A 269 -15.60 8.16 0.84
CA SER A 269 -15.61 8.64 2.23
C SER A 269 -14.91 7.69 3.21
N THR A 270 -14.36 6.57 2.74
CA THR A 270 -13.88 5.46 3.56
C THR A 270 -12.86 5.88 4.62
N VAL A 271 -11.92 6.78 4.30
CA VAL A 271 -10.92 7.25 5.28
C VAL A 271 -11.63 7.89 6.47
N GLU A 272 -12.55 8.82 6.22
CA GLU A 272 -13.29 9.53 7.27
C GLU A 272 -14.23 8.59 8.04
N GLU A 273 -14.94 7.71 7.35
CA GLU A 273 -15.85 6.74 7.96
C GLU A 273 -15.14 5.76 8.90
N VAL A 274 -13.95 5.26 8.52
CA VAL A 274 -13.21 4.27 9.31
C VAL A 274 -12.37 4.92 10.41
N THR A 275 -11.72 6.05 10.10
CA THR A 275 -10.73 6.66 11.02
C THR A 275 -11.28 7.82 11.84
N GLY A 276 -12.44 8.38 11.46
CA GLY A 276 -12.99 9.62 12.02
C GLY A 276 -12.20 10.87 11.61
N LYS A 277 -11.27 10.77 10.66
CA LYS A 277 -10.42 11.87 10.20
C LYS A 277 -10.56 12.04 8.69
N LYS A 278 -10.55 13.30 8.23
CA LYS A 278 -10.50 13.59 6.79
C LYS A 278 -9.20 13.06 6.18
N PRO A 279 -9.25 12.53 4.95
CA PRO A 279 -8.06 12.08 4.26
C PRO A 279 -7.09 13.24 4.00
N ILE A 280 -5.80 12.93 3.95
CA ILE A 280 -4.73 13.89 3.67
C ILE A 280 -4.87 14.40 2.23
N SER A 281 -4.95 15.71 2.05
CA SER A 281 -4.99 16.33 0.71
C SER A 281 -3.63 16.26 0.04
N PHE A 282 -3.61 16.30 -1.30
CA PHE A 282 -2.36 16.34 -2.05
C PHE A 282 -1.53 17.58 -1.71
N SER A 283 -2.17 18.71 -1.43
CA SER A 283 -1.50 19.93 -0.97
C SER A 283 -0.79 19.75 0.38
N LYS A 284 -1.39 19.03 1.32
CA LYS A 284 -0.75 18.72 2.62
C LYS A 284 0.43 17.76 2.40
N PHE A 285 0.25 16.72 1.60
CA PHE A 285 1.32 15.81 1.22
C PHE A 285 2.51 16.54 0.57
N ALA A 286 2.25 17.40 -0.42
CA ALA A 286 3.28 18.16 -1.12
C ALA A 286 4.10 19.06 -0.17
N LYS A 287 3.45 19.68 0.82
CA LYS A 287 4.15 20.46 1.87
C LYS A 287 5.02 19.58 2.74
N ASP A 288 4.49 18.44 3.21
CA ASP A 288 5.19 17.51 4.10
C ASP A 288 6.44 16.92 3.44
N TYR A 289 6.37 16.64 2.14
CA TYR A 289 7.44 16.04 1.35
C TYR A 289 8.19 17.03 0.45
N SER A 290 8.02 18.34 0.65
CA SER A 290 8.59 19.38 -0.23
C SER A 290 10.10 19.25 -0.45
N GLN A 291 10.86 18.78 0.54
CA GLN A 291 12.30 18.56 0.43
C GLN A 291 12.70 17.46 -0.57
N ALA A 292 11.82 16.49 -0.80
CA ALA A 292 12.07 15.44 -1.78
C ALA A 292 12.02 15.95 -3.24
N PHE A 293 11.41 17.11 -3.46
CA PHE A 293 11.22 17.74 -4.77
C PHE A 293 12.15 18.95 -5.01
N LYS A 294 12.94 19.36 -4.02
CA LYS A 294 13.96 20.44 -4.10
C LYS A 294 15.34 19.84 -4.40
#